data_808da6e9db9a0055742dc96745e311e2
#
_entry.id   808da6e9db9a0055742dc96745e311e2
#
_cell.length_a   1.000
_cell.length_b   1.000
_cell.length_c   1.000
_cell.angle_alpha   90.00
_cell.angle_beta   90.00
_cell.angle_gamma   90.00
#
_symmetry.space_group_name_H-M   'P 1'
#
loop_
_entity.id
_entity.type
_entity.pdbx_description
1 polymer ?
#
loop_
_entity_poly.entity_id
_entity_poly.type
_entity_poly.pdbx_seq_one_letter_code
_entity_poly.pdbx_strand_id
1 'polypeptide(L)'
;MTKILLVEDEEALYDPLSFLLGREGFTPVVVDNGLDAVPAFEREDPDLVLLDVMLPGMSGMEVCKKIRASSSVPIIMLTAKDSEIDK
;
A
#
# COMPACT_ATOMS: atom_id res chain seq x y z
N MET A 1 0.05 4.21 -18.01
CA MET A 1 -0.23 4.93 -16.77
C MET A 1 0.49 4.27 -15.63
N THR A 2 1.00 5.05 -14.72
CA THR A 2 1.68 4.50 -13.55
C THR A 2 0.64 3.91 -12.60
N LYS A 3 0.79 2.65 -12.30
CA LYS A 3 -0.14 1.95 -11.40
C LYS A 3 0.47 1.90 -10.02
N ILE A 4 -0.33 2.29 -9.02
CA ILE A 4 0.11 2.34 -7.64
C ILE A 4 -0.77 1.42 -6.80
N LEU A 5 -0.14 0.47 -6.12
CA LEU A 5 -0.86 -0.39 -5.19
C LEU A 5 -0.88 0.30 -3.83
N LEU A 6 -2.07 0.59 -3.34
CA LEU A 6 -2.25 1.29 -2.07
C LEU A 6 -2.83 0.31 -1.07
N VAL A 7 -2.03 -0.08 -0.09
CA VAL A 7 -2.42 -1.05 0.92
C VAL A 7 -2.67 -0.32 2.22
N GLU A 8 -3.93 -0.10 2.54
CA GLU A 8 -4.35 0.68 3.69
C GLU A 8 -5.74 0.23 4.10
N ASP A 9 -5.95 -0.05 5.38
CA ASP A 9 -7.23 -0.60 5.83
C ASP A 9 -8.25 0.46 6.22
N GLU A 10 -7.86 1.70 6.42
CA GLU A 10 -8.79 2.76 6.82
C GLU A 10 -9.31 3.51 5.62
N GLU A 11 -10.61 3.42 5.40
CA GLU A 11 -11.24 4.10 4.28
C GLU A 11 -11.05 5.60 4.35
N ALA A 12 -11.04 6.16 5.56
CA ALA A 12 -10.84 7.59 5.74
C ALA A 12 -9.48 8.04 5.21
N LEU A 13 -8.54 7.12 5.09
CA LEU A 13 -7.21 7.42 4.56
C LEU A 13 -7.09 7.04 3.09
N TYR A 14 -7.55 5.84 2.70
CA TYR A 14 -7.31 5.43 1.32
C TYR A 14 -8.25 6.10 0.32
N ASP A 15 -9.45 6.50 0.75
CA ASP A 15 -10.39 7.15 -0.16
C ASP A 15 -9.84 8.47 -0.70
N PRO A 16 -9.49 9.44 0.18
CA PRO A 16 -8.95 10.71 -0.34
C PRO A 16 -7.62 10.52 -1.06
N LEU A 17 -6.79 9.57 -0.59
CA LEU A 17 -5.50 9.36 -1.21
C LEU A 17 -5.66 8.76 -2.61
N SER A 18 -6.56 7.79 -2.77
CA SER A 18 -6.76 7.20 -4.09
C SER A 18 -7.38 8.23 -5.04
N PHE A 19 -8.26 9.09 -4.54
CA PHE A 19 -8.82 10.14 -5.36
C PHE A 19 -7.71 11.11 -5.84
N LEU A 20 -6.84 11.49 -4.92
CA LEU A 20 -5.75 12.39 -5.25
C LEU A 20 -4.80 11.77 -6.27
N LEU A 21 -4.47 10.50 -6.08
CA LEU A 21 -3.60 9.81 -7.03
C LEU A 21 -4.22 9.75 -8.42
N GLY A 22 -5.53 9.49 -8.48
CA GLY A 22 -6.20 9.48 -9.77
C GLY A 22 -6.18 10.84 -10.43
N ARG A 23 -6.34 11.91 -9.67
CA ARG A 23 -6.26 13.27 -10.19
C ARG A 23 -4.91 13.58 -10.80
N GLU A 24 -3.85 13.01 -10.20
CA GLU A 24 -2.50 13.28 -10.67
C GLU A 24 -2.10 12.41 -11.85
N GLY A 25 -3.02 11.59 -12.34
CA GLY A 25 -2.75 10.78 -13.52
C GLY A 25 -2.29 9.37 -13.23
N PHE A 26 -2.29 8.97 -11.95
CA PHE A 26 -1.92 7.61 -11.59
C PHE A 26 -3.14 6.70 -11.56
N THR A 27 -2.89 5.39 -11.57
CA THR A 27 -3.96 4.41 -11.47
C THR A 27 -3.83 3.70 -10.12
N PRO A 28 -4.63 4.11 -9.12
CA PRO A 28 -4.53 3.47 -7.79
C PRO A 28 -5.34 2.19 -7.75
N VAL A 29 -4.79 1.18 -7.08
CA VAL A 29 -5.47 -0.06 -6.77
C VAL A 29 -5.44 -0.19 -5.27
N VAL A 30 -6.61 -0.19 -4.63
CA VAL A 30 -6.69 -0.20 -3.17
C VAL A 30 -6.88 -1.61 -2.67
N VAL A 31 -6.10 -1.98 -1.67
CA VAL A 31 -6.24 -3.25 -0.96
C VAL A 31 -6.32 -2.90 0.53
N ASP A 32 -7.33 -3.42 1.21
CA ASP A 32 -7.61 -2.97 2.57
C ASP A 32 -7.14 -3.94 3.65
N ASN A 33 -6.30 -4.89 3.31
CA ASN A 33 -5.74 -5.80 4.31
C ASN A 33 -4.45 -6.41 3.80
N GLY A 34 -3.65 -6.95 4.72
CA GLY A 34 -2.35 -7.49 4.37
C GLY A 34 -2.41 -8.83 3.65
N LEU A 35 -3.44 -9.62 3.92
CA LEU A 35 -3.53 -10.95 3.30
C LEU A 35 -3.76 -10.87 1.80
N ASP A 36 -4.48 -9.85 1.34
CA ASP A 36 -4.75 -9.69 -0.08
C ASP A 36 -3.67 -8.90 -0.81
N ALA A 37 -2.73 -8.33 -0.08
CA ALA A 37 -1.74 -7.42 -0.68
C ALA A 37 -0.83 -8.11 -1.67
N VAL A 38 -0.25 -9.26 -1.28
CA VAL A 38 0.69 -9.95 -2.16
C VAL A 38 -0.01 -10.50 -3.41
N PRO A 39 -1.18 -11.17 -3.27
CA PRO A 39 -1.90 -11.59 -4.48
C PRO A 39 -2.25 -10.42 -5.39
N ALA A 40 -2.65 -9.28 -4.82
CA ALA A 40 -2.95 -8.10 -5.62
C ALA A 40 -1.70 -7.58 -6.31
N PHE A 41 -0.58 -7.58 -5.61
CA PHE A 41 0.69 -7.15 -6.19
C PHE A 41 1.04 -8.01 -7.41
N GLU A 42 0.89 -9.32 -7.28
CA GLU A 42 1.23 -10.23 -8.36
C GLU A 42 0.28 -10.07 -9.55
N ARG A 43 -1.00 -9.85 -9.27
CA ARG A 43 -1.99 -9.71 -10.33
C ARG A 43 -1.86 -8.36 -11.06
N GLU A 44 -1.62 -7.30 -10.31
CA GLU A 44 -1.65 -5.95 -10.87
C GLU A 44 -0.29 -5.45 -11.38
N ASP A 45 0.79 -6.05 -10.90
CA ASP A 45 2.15 -5.65 -11.28
C ASP A 45 2.34 -4.13 -11.21
N PRO A 46 2.16 -3.53 -10.03
CA PRO A 46 2.22 -2.06 -9.92
C PRO A 46 3.63 -1.52 -10.07
N ASP A 47 3.70 -0.23 -10.36
CA ASP A 47 4.96 0.47 -10.49
C ASP A 47 5.46 1.02 -9.17
N LEU A 48 4.57 1.10 -8.17
CA LEU A 48 4.89 1.63 -6.86
C LEU A 48 3.91 1.05 -5.85
N VAL A 49 4.38 0.81 -4.64
CA VAL A 49 3.53 0.31 -3.56
C VAL A 49 3.56 1.31 -2.41
N LEU A 50 2.37 1.75 -1.99
CA LEU A 50 2.20 2.53 -0.77
C LEU A 50 1.60 1.59 0.26
N LEU A 51 2.29 1.40 1.37
CA LEU A 51 2.00 0.29 2.26
C LEU A 51 1.94 0.75 3.71
N ASP A 52 0.78 0.56 4.34
CA ASP A 52 0.64 0.88 5.76
C ASP A 52 1.29 -0.22 6.58
N VAL A 53 1.97 0.17 7.65
CA VAL A 53 2.62 -0.77 8.55
C VAL A 53 1.60 -1.57 9.36
N MET A 54 0.55 -0.90 9.82
CA MET A 54 -0.44 -1.49 10.70
C MET A 54 -1.64 -1.97 9.89
N LEU A 55 -1.63 -3.24 9.51
CA LEU A 55 -2.69 -3.83 8.69
C LEU A 55 -3.30 -5.03 9.39
N PRO A 56 -4.61 -5.27 9.17
CA PRO A 56 -5.19 -6.52 9.63
C PRO A 56 -4.68 -7.68 8.77
N GLY A 57 -4.63 -8.84 9.36
CA GLY A 57 -4.22 -10.06 8.69
C GLY A 57 -2.72 -10.22 8.66
N MET A 58 -2.05 -9.48 7.84
CA MET A 58 -0.60 -9.54 7.72
C MET A 58 -0.05 -8.13 7.83
N SER A 59 0.93 -7.92 8.70
CA SER A 59 1.49 -6.60 8.90
C SER A 59 2.17 -6.08 7.63
N GLY A 60 2.31 -4.76 7.55
CA GLY A 60 2.97 -4.15 6.40
C GLY A 60 4.41 -4.61 6.24
N MET A 61 5.10 -4.84 7.36
CA MET A 61 6.48 -5.33 7.29
C MET A 61 6.54 -6.70 6.64
N GLU A 62 5.60 -7.58 6.98
CA GLU A 62 5.53 -8.91 6.38
C GLU A 62 5.23 -8.82 4.88
N VAL A 63 4.29 -7.95 4.52
CA VAL A 63 3.95 -7.75 3.11
C VAL A 63 5.17 -7.27 2.35
N CYS A 64 5.88 -6.32 2.92
CA CYS A 64 7.08 -5.78 2.28
C CYS A 64 8.12 -6.87 2.04
N LYS A 65 8.34 -7.73 3.04
CA LYS A 65 9.30 -8.81 2.90
C LYS A 65 8.91 -9.76 1.78
N LYS A 66 7.62 -10.10 1.71
CA LYS A 66 7.16 -11.02 0.67
C LYS A 66 7.31 -10.42 -0.72
N ILE A 67 6.99 -9.15 -0.87
CA ILE A 67 7.15 -8.48 -2.16
C ILE A 67 8.63 -8.41 -2.54
N ARG A 68 9.49 -8.08 -1.58
CA ARG A 68 10.92 -7.96 -1.84
C ARG A 68 11.56 -9.28 -2.22
N ALA A 69 10.95 -10.40 -1.84
CA ALA A 69 11.49 -11.71 -2.20
C ALA A 69 11.50 -11.93 -3.71
N SER A 70 10.63 -11.23 -4.44
CA SER A 70 10.51 -11.45 -5.88
C SER A 70 10.55 -10.18 -6.72
N SER A 71 10.69 -9.00 -6.09
CA SER A 71 10.60 -7.76 -6.85
C SER A 71 11.39 -6.65 -6.18
N SER A 72 11.91 -5.74 -6.98
CA SER A 72 12.58 -4.55 -6.48
C SER A 72 11.72 -3.30 -6.64
N VAL A 73 10.41 -3.48 -6.78
CA VAL A 73 9.48 -2.35 -6.93
C VAL A 73 9.64 -1.39 -5.76
N PRO A 74 9.58 -0.08 -6.00
CA PRO A 74 9.66 0.88 -4.90
C PRO A 74 8.47 0.72 -3.94
N ILE A 75 8.78 0.70 -2.65
CA ILE A 75 7.76 0.59 -1.61
C ILE A 75 7.95 1.75 -0.65
N ILE A 76 6.88 2.50 -0.42
CA ILE A 76 6.88 3.59 0.55
C ILE A 76 5.98 3.18 1.70
N MET A 77 6.55 3.15 2.91
CA MET A 77 5.80 2.77 4.10
C MET A 77 5.04 3.98 4.65
N LEU A 78 3.79 3.76 4.97
CA LEU A 78 2.94 4.78 5.57
C LEU A 78 2.86 4.50 7.07
N THR A 79 3.25 5.46 7.88
CA THR A 79 3.31 5.26 9.32
C THR A 79 2.51 6.30 10.09
N ALA A 80 1.57 6.94 9.43
CA ALA A 80 0.89 8.08 10.04
C ALA A 80 0.19 7.75 11.34
N LYS A 81 -0.27 6.52 11.49
CA LYS A 81 -1.07 6.16 12.64
C LYS A 81 -0.30 6.12 13.94
N ASP A 82 0.98 5.83 13.88
CA ASP A 82 1.74 5.70 15.11
C ASP A 82 2.87 6.69 15.21
N SER A 83 3.09 7.48 14.23
CA SER A 83 4.20 8.42 14.25
C SER A 83 4.00 9.52 15.28
N GLU A 84 2.79 9.79 15.63
CA GLU A 84 2.49 10.86 16.57
C GLU A 84 2.91 10.51 17.96
N ILE A 85 3.17 9.36 18.19
CA ILE A 85 3.50 8.97 19.51
C ILE A 85 4.84 9.50 19.94
N ASP A 86 4.89 9.64 19.83
CA ASP A 86 5.77 9.79 20.19
C ASP A 86 6.20 10.49 20.65
N LYS A 87 5.95 10.64 20.61
CA LYS A 87 6.36 11.09 20.94
C LYS A 87 6.52 11.43 21.45
#